data_41b96ed1eb421245446d0957d168cda6
#
_entry.id   41b96ed1eb421245446d0957d168cda6
#
_cell.length_a   1.000
_cell.length_b   1.000
_cell.length_c   1.000
_cell.angle_alpha   90.00
_cell.angle_beta   90.00
_cell.angle_gamma   90.00
#
_symmetry.space_group_name_H-M   'P 1'
#
loop_
_entity.id
_entity.type
_entity.pdbx_description
1 polymer ?
#
loop_
_entity_poly.entity_id
_entity_poly.type
_entity_poly.pdbx_seq_one_letter_code
_entity_poly.pdbx_strand_id
1 'polypeptide(L)'
;MFNLKRTPSINSGKSWMLKLGYYNITKTQTIADDWIYIIDHSIQMGKEKLLLILGVRVKDLPRDRALKYEDVEIIDLQPVKTSTGEVVYEQIKEASKKTGNPRAIVSDMGSDIKLGVKKFREFSPSTVHVYDLKHKIALLVKKILEKDDEWGEFKKFANFVAKKLQNSTLAGYRPPKQKEKARYMNIEDLVRWGDQISIKYERLQETKVKTEDEIKLESVIADIAKFEQSVEIWTEMVMVFQLIERFMNIHNLQRDSYEKFYELHEGKLQKLKTEEAKGFAIQILSFIKEQQEVCNQNERLLHSSQIIESLFGKLKFLEKEQSKSNFTSLVLSMGAMVSKSTPDILKKALESVNVKKIKQWTKEKIGITIQAQKKELHKLKRVEQKWDSTEELRVA
;
A
#
# COMPACT_ATOMS: atom_id res chain seq x y z
N MET A 1 24.37 19.11 2.79
CA MET A 1 24.07 18.88 4.22
C MET A 1 24.24 20.19 4.96
N PHE A 2 23.29 20.59 5.81
CA PHE A 2 23.38 21.87 6.52
C PHE A 2 24.51 21.78 7.55
N ASN A 3 25.46 22.73 7.49
CA ASN A 3 26.54 22.84 8.50
C ASN A 3 25.97 23.53 9.74
N LEU A 4 25.25 22.77 10.57
CA LEU A 4 24.58 23.30 11.74
C LEU A 4 25.57 23.42 12.90
N LYS A 5 25.79 24.63 13.40
CA LYS A 5 26.63 24.89 14.60
C LYS A 5 26.05 24.32 15.90
N ARG A 6 24.73 23.97 15.91
CA ARG A 6 24.01 23.41 17.06
C ARG A 6 22.98 22.37 16.58
N THR A 7 22.75 21.34 17.36
CA THR A 7 21.68 20.36 17.13
C THR A 7 20.32 21.07 17.18
N PRO A 8 19.46 20.94 16.14
CA PRO A 8 18.15 21.55 16.16
C PRO A 8 17.24 20.92 17.21
N SER A 9 16.35 21.71 17.78
CA SER A 9 15.33 21.18 18.70
C SER A 9 14.33 20.28 17.94
N ILE A 10 13.64 19.39 18.65
CA ILE A 10 12.56 18.55 18.11
C ILE A 10 11.50 19.42 17.41
N ASN A 11 11.17 20.57 17.98
CA ASN A 11 10.19 21.50 17.38
C ASN A 11 10.69 22.12 16.08
N SER A 12 12.00 22.41 15.97
CA SER A 12 12.60 22.86 14.72
C SER A 12 12.49 21.78 13.63
N GLY A 13 12.83 20.52 13.97
CA GLY A 13 12.70 19.38 13.04
C GLY A 13 11.27 19.17 12.58
N LYS A 14 10.29 19.21 13.49
CA LYS A 14 8.86 19.16 13.16
C LYS A 14 8.46 20.30 12.21
N SER A 15 8.87 21.53 12.49
CA SER A 15 8.56 22.68 11.65
C SER A 15 9.15 22.52 10.24
N TRP A 16 10.37 22.04 10.10
CA TRP A 16 11.00 21.78 8.81
C TRP A 16 10.26 20.72 8.00
N MET A 17 9.87 19.62 8.65
CA MET A 17 9.09 18.56 8.01
C MET A 17 7.74 19.07 7.50
N LEU A 18 7.02 19.88 8.30
CA LEU A 18 5.76 20.47 7.89
C LEU A 18 5.93 21.46 6.71
N LYS A 19 7.00 22.26 6.72
CA LYS A 19 7.30 23.17 5.61
C LYS A 19 7.63 22.42 4.33
N LEU A 20 8.47 21.37 4.42
CA LEU A 20 8.80 20.52 3.27
C LEU A 20 7.56 19.82 2.72
N GLY A 21 6.76 19.23 3.59
CA GLY A 21 5.52 18.57 3.19
C GLY A 21 4.54 19.52 2.50
N TYR A 22 4.32 20.71 3.08
CA TYR A 22 3.49 21.74 2.46
C TYR A 22 4.06 22.16 1.09
N TYR A 23 5.36 22.40 1.00
CA TYR A 23 6.01 22.78 -0.26
C TYR A 23 5.77 21.73 -1.35
N ASN A 24 6.01 20.46 -1.04
CA ASN A 24 5.85 19.38 -2.02
C ASN A 24 4.41 19.18 -2.48
N ILE A 25 3.42 19.42 -1.61
CA ILE A 25 1.99 19.35 -1.97
C ILE A 25 1.54 20.55 -2.82
N THR A 26 2.19 21.72 -2.64
CA THR A 26 1.71 22.98 -3.23
C THR A 26 2.63 23.54 -4.31
N LYS A 27 3.81 22.96 -4.54
CA LYS A 27 4.73 23.40 -5.59
C LYS A 27 4.10 23.25 -6.97
N THR A 28 4.49 24.12 -7.89
CA THR A 28 4.10 24.05 -9.30
C THR A 28 4.65 22.76 -9.92
N GLN A 29 3.81 22.05 -10.64
CA GLN A 29 4.17 20.86 -11.39
C GLN A 29 4.47 21.23 -12.86
N THR A 30 5.17 20.33 -13.55
CA THR A 30 5.41 20.48 -14.99
C THR A 30 4.13 20.14 -15.76
N ILE A 31 3.67 21.03 -16.62
CA ILE A 31 2.56 20.72 -17.54
C ILE A 31 3.08 19.79 -18.63
N ALA A 32 2.44 18.62 -18.77
CA ALA A 32 2.80 17.62 -19.76
C ALA A 32 1.69 16.59 -19.94
N ASP A 33 1.78 15.79 -21.00
CA ASP A 33 0.81 14.77 -21.43
C ASP A 33 1.23 13.33 -21.10
N ASP A 34 2.43 13.15 -20.51
CA ASP A 34 2.99 11.85 -20.16
C ASP A 34 2.98 11.55 -18.64
N TRP A 35 2.12 12.22 -17.87
CA TRP A 35 1.92 11.88 -16.47
C TRP A 35 1.15 10.56 -16.31
N ILE A 36 1.60 9.72 -15.38
CA ILE A 36 0.85 8.60 -14.85
C ILE A 36 0.39 9.01 -13.46
N TYR A 37 -0.92 9.02 -13.23
CA TYR A 37 -1.50 9.19 -11.90
C TYR A 37 -1.66 7.84 -11.23
N ILE A 38 -1.34 7.79 -9.95
CA ILE A 38 -1.56 6.64 -9.08
C ILE A 38 -2.54 7.13 -8.02
N ILE A 39 -3.74 6.53 -7.98
CA ILE A 39 -4.84 7.01 -7.14
C ILE A 39 -5.28 5.91 -6.19
N ASP A 40 -5.41 6.27 -4.92
CA ASP A 40 -6.02 5.40 -3.92
C ASP A 40 -6.55 6.22 -2.74
N HIS A 41 -7.46 5.61 -1.99
CA HIS A 41 -7.93 6.13 -0.73
C HIS A 41 -7.05 5.67 0.42
N SER A 42 -6.58 6.63 1.20
CA SER A 42 -6.00 6.28 2.48
C SER A 42 -7.08 5.75 3.40
N ILE A 43 -6.56 5.09 4.36
CA ILE A 43 -7.22 4.64 5.55
C ILE A 43 -7.95 5.78 6.23
N GLN A 44 -9.08 5.39 6.79
CA GLN A 44 -9.80 6.17 7.76
C GLN A 44 -8.88 6.61 8.90
N MET A 45 -8.54 7.89 8.93
CA MET A 45 -7.99 8.54 10.12
C MET A 45 -9.17 9.14 10.88
N GLY A 46 -9.71 8.41 11.83
CA GLY A 46 -10.99 8.74 12.44
C GLY A 46 -12.16 8.47 11.47
N LYS A 47 -12.94 9.51 11.14
CA LYS A 47 -14.06 9.44 10.17
C LYS A 47 -13.69 9.96 8.78
N GLU A 48 -12.47 10.46 8.59
CA GLU A 48 -12.03 11.08 7.34
C GLU A 48 -11.17 10.10 6.54
N LYS A 49 -11.43 9.99 5.25
CA LYS A 49 -10.59 9.32 4.27
C LYS A 49 -9.69 10.36 3.62
N LEU A 50 -8.54 9.93 3.14
CA LEU A 50 -7.64 10.78 2.38
C LEU A 50 -7.60 10.26 0.95
N LEU A 51 -8.02 11.05 -0.01
CA LEU A 51 -7.86 10.73 -1.41
C LEU A 51 -6.52 11.30 -1.88
N LEU A 52 -5.63 10.43 -2.34
CA LEU A 52 -4.27 10.76 -2.74
C LEU A 52 -4.08 10.50 -4.22
N ILE A 53 -3.48 11.48 -4.91
CA ILE A 53 -2.99 11.33 -6.27
C ILE A 53 -1.46 11.54 -6.24
N LEU A 54 -0.72 10.47 -6.48
CA LEU A 54 0.70 10.54 -6.82
C LEU A 54 0.86 10.62 -8.35
N GLY A 55 1.95 11.22 -8.79
CA GLY A 55 2.29 11.31 -10.22
C GLY A 55 3.73 10.90 -10.49
N VAL A 56 3.95 10.26 -11.62
CA VAL A 56 5.26 10.00 -12.22
C VAL A 56 5.17 10.21 -13.72
N ARG A 57 6.24 10.69 -14.35
CA ARG A 57 6.28 10.82 -15.81
C ARG A 57 6.63 9.50 -16.46
N VAL A 58 6.01 9.18 -17.59
CA VAL A 58 6.34 7.97 -18.37
C VAL A 58 7.84 7.87 -18.64
N LYS A 59 8.46 8.99 -19.02
CA LYS A 59 9.90 9.09 -19.31
C LYS A 59 10.80 8.83 -18.09
N ASP A 60 10.30 9.07 -16.87
CA ASP A 60 11.04 8.97 -15.62
C ASP A 60 10.79 7.62 -14.89
N LEU A 61 10.01 6.71 -15.49
CA LEU A 61 9.80 5.37 -14.95
C LEU A 61 11.12 4.60 -14.87
N PRO A 62 11.49 4.03 -13.70
CA PRO A 62 12.66 3.16 -13.58
C PRO A 62 12.60 2.00 -14.56
N ARG A 63 13.77 1.56 -15.05
CA ARG A 63 13.89 0.46 -16.03
C ARG A 63 14.26 -0.89 -15.42
N ASP A 64 14.70 -0.89 -14.18
CA ASP A 64 15.35 -2.03 -13.52
C ASP A 64 14.79 -2.34 -12.12
N ARG A 65 13.85 -1.55 -11.66
CA ARG A 65 13.29 -1.66 -10.30
C ARG A 65 11.88 -1.09 -10.19
N ALA A 66 11.20 -1.44 -9.12
CA ALA A 66 9.95 -0.81 -8.71
C ALA A 66 10.15 0.67 -8.32
N LEU A 67 9.05 1.43 -8.31
CA LEU A 67 9.03 2.83 -7.86
C LEU A 67 9.46 2.97 -6.40
N LYS A 68 10.23 4.03 -6.13
CA LYS A 68 10.54 4.53 -4.79
C LYS A 68 9.84 5.87 -4.55
N TYR A 69 9.79 6.34 -3.29
CA TYR A 69 9.17 7.63 -2.96
C TYR A 69 9.84 8.83 -3.63
N GLU A 70 11.12 8.72 -3.98
CA GLU A 70 11.87 9.74 -4.70
C GLU A 70 11.53 9.83 -6.20
N ASP A 71 10.85 8.82 -6.74
CA ASP A 71 10.47 8.76 -8.17
C ASP A 71 9.10 9.39 -8.42
N VAL A 72 8.33 9.66 -7.37
CA VAL A 72 6.95 10.16 -7.50
C VAL A 72 6.78 11.52 -6.84
N GLU A 73 5.77 12.25 -7.32
CA GLU A 73 5.37 13.55 -6.80
C GLU A 73 3.95 13.46 -6.23
N ILE A 74 3.65 14.24 -5.20
CA ILE A 74 2.26 14.44 -4.78
C ILE A 74 1.62 15.46 -5.72
N ILE A 75 0.64 15.03 -6.48
CA ILE A 75 -0.12 15.91 -7.37
C ILE A 75 -1.30 16.52 -6.63
N ASP A 76 -2.04 15.69 -5.88
CA ASP A 76 -3.14 16.17 -5.07
C ASP A 76 -3.38 15.29 -3.84
N LEU A 77 -3.94 15.91 -2.80
CA LEU A 77 -4.16 15.28 -1.52
C LEU A 77 -5.36 15.95 -0.84
N GLN A 78 -6.49 15.25 -0.77
CA GLN A 78 -7.72 15.81 -0.22
C GLN A 78 -8.33 14.92 0.87
N PRO A 79 -8.60 15.48 2.06
CA PRO A 79 -9.46 14.82 3.03
C PRO A 79 -10.88 14.77 2.50
N VAL A 80 -11.53 13.61 2.56
CA VAL A 80 -12.90 13.42 2.14
C VAL A 80 -13.71 12.72 3.24
N LYS A 81 -14.90 13.21 3.53
CA LYS A 81 -15.81 12.55 4.47
C LYS A 81 -16.46 11.33 3.85
N THR A 82 -16.88 11.47 2.60
CA THR A 82 -17.51 10.44 1.80
C THR A 82 -16.86 10.45 0.42
N SER A 83 -16.41 9.31 -0.05
CA SER A 83 -15.90 9.17 -1.41
C SER A 83 -17.02 8.69 -2.32
N THR A 84 -17.20 9.41 -3.42
CA THR A 84 -18.11 9.05 -4.52
C THR A 84 -17.37 9.20 -5.85
N GLY A 85 -17.88 8.59 -6.90
CA GLY A 85 -17.30 8.76 -8.23
C GLY A 85 -17.21 10.22 -8.68
N GLU A 86 -18.14 11.09 -8.23
CA GLU A 86 -18.09 12.52 -8.53
C GLU A 86 -16.92 13.21 -7.83
N VAL A 87 -16.75 12.94 -6.54
CA VAL A 87 -15.62 13.49 -5.75
C VAL A 87 -14.27 13.08 -6.37
N VAL A 88 -14.13 11.82 -6.77
CA VAL A 88 -12.92 11.33 -7.43
C VAL A 88 -12.72 12.01 -8.79
N TYR A 89 -13.76 12.14 -9.60
CA TYR A 89 -13.71 12.83 -10.89
C TYR A 89 -13.24 14.27 -10.74
N GLU A 90 -13.87 15.05 -9.86
CA GLU A 90 -13.51 16.46 -9.65
C GLU A 90 -12.07 16.59 -9.12
N GLN A 91 -11.61 15.69 -8.26
CA GLN A 91 -10.23 15.71 -7.80
C GLN A 91 -9.23 15.44 -8.94
N ILE A 92 -9.50 14.45 -9.80
CA ILE A 92 -8.64 14.16 -10.97
C ILE A 92 -8.61 15.37 -11.90
N LYS A 93 -9.76 16.00 -12.14
CA LYS A 93 -9.90 17.18 -12.98
C LYS A 93 -9.14 18.39 -12.40
N GLU A 94 -9.22 18.65 -11.11
CA GLU A 94 -8.42 19.68 -10.45
C GLU A 94 -6.91 19.37 -10.49
N ALA A 95 -6.54 18.11 -10.33
CA ALA A 95 -5.15 17.66 -10.47
C ALA A 95 -4.62 17.90 -11.89
N SER A 96 -5.44 17.60 -12.92
CA SER A 96 -5.04 17.80 -14.32
C SER A 96 -4.80 19.27 -14.70
N LYS A 97 -5.41 20.21 -14.00
CA LYS A 97 -5.09 21.65 -14.20
C LYS A 97 -3.65 21.99 -13.78
N LYS A 98 -3.05 21.21 -12.87
CA LYS A 98 -1.70 21.41 -12.36
C LYS A 98 -0.63 20.79 -13.26
N THR A 99 -0.96 19.72 -13.97
CA THR A 99 0.00 18.85 -14.67
C THR A 99 -0.25 18.70 -16.17
N GLY A 100 -1.42 19.08 -16.66
CA GLY A 100 -1.98 18.59 -17.91
C GLY A 100 -2.73 17.26 -17.68
N ASN A 101 -3.46 16.81 -18.69
CA ASN A 101 -4.20 15.54 -18.60
C ASN A 101 -3.21 14.37 -18.51
N PRO A 102 -3.41 13.44 -17.56
CA PRO A 102 -2.53 12.28 -17.44
C PRO A 102 -2.69 11.33 -18.63
N ARG A 103 -1.60 10.71 -19.06
CA ARG A 103 -1.59 9.63 -20.05
C ARG A 103 -2.29 8.37 -19.50
N ALA A 104 -2.05 8.07 -18.24
CA ALA A 104 -2.64 6.91 -17.59
C ALA A 104 -3.02 7.20 -16.14
N ILE A 105 -4.03 6.49 -15.65
CA ILE A 105 -4.43 6.45 -14.24
C ILE A 105 -4.35 5.00 -13.78
N VAL A 106 -3.53 4.75 -12.75
CA VAL A 106 -3.37 3.43 -12.12
C VAL A 106 -4.14 3.44 -10.80
N SER A 107 -5.03 2.47 -10.61
CA SER A 107 -5.77 2.34 -9.35
C SER A 107 -6.27 0.91 -9.13
N ASP A 108 -6.75 0.64 -7.91
CA ASP A 108 -7.65 -0.49 -7.70
C ASP A 108 -9.00 -0.24 -8.39
N MET A 109 -9.86 -1.27 -8.42
CA MET A 109 -11.21 -1.14 -9.01
C MET A 109 -12.28 -0.85 -7.93
N GLY A 110 -11.94 -0.10 -6.89
CA GLY A 110 -12.94 0.44 -5.97
C GLY A 110 -14.06 1.14 -6.74
N SER A 111 -15.31 0.92 -6.38
CA SER A 111 -16.47 1.36 -7.16
C SER A 111 -16.50 2.86 -7.42
N ASP A 112 -16.12 3.66 -6.45
CA ASP A 112 -16.04 5.11 -6.52
C ASP A 112 -14.86 5.58 -7.39
N ILE A 113 -13.68 4.98 -7.25
CA ILE A 113 -12.51 5.29 -8.08
C ILE A 113 -12.80 4.91 -9.53
N LYS A 114 -13.30 3.69 -9.78
CA LYS A 114 -13.66 3.23 -11.12
C LYS A 114 -14.64 4.17 -11.82
N LEU A 115 -15.69 4.62 -11.10
CA LEU A 115 -16.66 5.56 -11.64
C LEU A 115 -16.05 6.93 -11.91
N GLY A 116 -15.22 7.46 -11.00
CA GLY A 116 -14.56 8.74 -11.17
C GLY A 116 -13.58 8.74 -12.34
N VAL A 117 -12.77 7.70 -12.47
CA VAL A 117 -11.85 7.52 -13.61
C VAL A 117 -12.61 7.38 -14.92
N LYS A 118 -13.73 6.62 -14.94
CA LYS A 118 -14.59 6.52 -16.13
C LYS A 118 -15.09 7.89 -16.58
N LYS A 119 -15.66 8.69 -15.68
CA LYS A 119 -16.10 10.06 -15.99
C LYS A 119 -14.96 10.94 -16.49
N PHE A 120 -13.77 10.83 -15.87
CA PHE A 120 -12.62 11.59 -16.33
C PHE A 120 -12.17 11.21 -17.74
N ARG A 121 -12.23 9.94 -18.10
CA ARG A 121 -11.93 9.48 -19.47
C ARG A 121 -12.94 9.95 -20.50
N GLU A 122 -14.18 10.18 -20.13
CA GLU A 122 -15.18 10.85 -21.01
C GLU A 122 -14.79 12.32 -21.27
N PHE A 123 -14.19 13.01 -20.28
CA PHE A 123 -13.65 14.34 -20.43
C PHE A 123 -12.28 14.35 -21.15
N SER A 124 -11.41 13.37 -20.92
CA SER A 124 -10.08 13.24 -21.51
C SER A 124 -9.92 11.83 -22.14
N PRO A 125 -10.37 11.61 -23.39
CA PRO A 125 -10.35 10.30 -24.04
C PRO A 125 -8.95 9.71 -24.27
N SER A 126 -7.91 10.54 -24.29
CA SER A 126 -6.50 10.10 -24.41
C SER A 126 -5.97 9.45 -23.13
N THR A 127 -6.61 9.70 -21.99
CA THR A 127 -6.25 9.07 -20.70
C THR A 127 -6.72 7.63 -20.65
N VAL A 128 -5.83 6.71 -20.31
CA VAL A 128 -6.21 5.30 -20.12
C VAL A 128 -6.27 4.94 -18.63
N HIS A 129 -7.05 3.91 -18.32
CA HIS A 129 -7.12 3.35 -16.97
C HIS A 129 -6.37 2.03 -16.94
N VAL A 130 -5.36 1.93 -16.10
CA VAL A 130 -4.61 0.70 -15.83
C VAL A 130 -5.05 0.16 -14.48
N TYR A 131 -5.51 -1.08 -14.47
CA TYR A 131 -5.90 -1.74 -13.25
C TYR A 131 -4.68 -2.30 -12.51
N ASP A 132 -4.60 -2.07 -11.20
CA ASP A 132 -3.53 -2.61 -10.36
C ASP A 132 -3.48 -4.15 -10.45
N LEU A 133 -2.38 -4.64 -11.05
CA LEU A 133 -2.15 -6.06 -11.24
C LEU A 133 -2.02 -6.81 -9.92
N LYS A 134 -1.34 -6.23 -8.92
CA LYS A 134 -1.16 -6.86 -7.62
C LYS A 134 -2.48 -7.02 -6.89
N HIS A 135 -3.34 -6.01 -6.98
CA HIS A 135 -4.69 -6.08 -6.43
C HIS A 135 -5.54 -7.15 -7.16
N LYS A 136 -5.43 -7.25 -8.48
CA LYS A 136 -6.11 -8.30 -9.27
C LYS A 136 -5.64 -9.69 -8.85
N ILE A 137 -4.34 -9.90 -8.69
CA ILE A 137 -3.78 -11.17 -8.22
C ILE A 137 -4.32 -11.51 -6.83
N ALA A 138 -4.31 -10.55 -5.90
CA ALA A 138 -4.84 -10.76 -4.55
C ALA A 138 -6.32 -11.17 -4.54
N LEU A 139 -7.14 -10.59 -5.43
CA LEU A 139 -8.54 -10.96 -5.59
C LEU A 139 -8.72 -12.37 -6.15
N LEU A 140 -7.89 -12.79 -7.12
CA LEU A 140 -7.92 -14.15 -7.66
C LEU A 140 -7.52 -15.17 -6.61
N VAL A 141 -6.42 -14.92 -5.90
CA VAL A 141 -5.96 -15.75 -4.78
C VAL A 141 -7.05 -15.86 -3.71
N LYS A 142 -7.65 -14.74 -3.33
CA LYS A 142 -8.77 -14.72 -2.38
C LYS A 142 -9.91 -15.62 -2.83
N LYS A 143 -10.33 -15.49 -4.09
CA LYS A 143 -11.43 -16.28 -4.66
C LYS A 143 -11.14 -17.78 -4.65
N ILE A 144 -9.88 -18.19 -4.85
CA ILE A 144 -9.48 -19.60 -4.81
C ILE A 144 -9.44 -20.07 -3.38
N LEU A 145 -8.73 -19.39 -2.49
CA LEU A 145 -8.52 -19.83 -1.10
C LEU A 145 -9.77 -19.72 -0.20
N GLU A 146 -10.75 -18.86 -0.54
CA GLU A 146 -12.03 -18.80 0.19
C GLU A 146 -12.95 -20.00 -0.14
N LYS A 147 -12.69 -20.70 -1.25
CA LYS A 147 -13.40 -21.92 -1.66
C LYS A 147 -12.67 -23.20 -1.24
N ASP A 148 -11.46 -23.06 -0.73
CA ASP A 148 -10.60 -24.14 -0.30
C ASP A 148 -10.76 -24.35 1.22
N ASP A 149 -11.48 -25.39 1.61
CA ASP A 149 -11.70 -25.71 3.01
C ASP A 149 -10.38 -26.06 3.72
N GLU A 150 -9.43 -26.66 3.03
CA GLU A 150 -8.12 -27.02 3.58
C GLU A 150 -7.28 -25.77 3.93
N TRP A 151 -7.44 -24.66 3.20
CA TRP A 151 -6.79 -23.40 3.56
C TRP A 151 -7.20 -22.88 4.95
N GLY A 152 -8.47 -23.08 5.31
CA GLY A 152 -8.97 -22.74 6.64
C GLY A 152 -8.33 -23.58 7.73
N GLU A 153 -8.27 -24.88 7.53
CA GLU A 153 -7.66 -25.87 8.46
C GLU A 153 -6.13 -25.67 8.55
N PHE A 154 -5.46 -25.41 7.44
CA PHE A 154 -4.03 -25.11 7.42
C PHE A 154 -3.68 -23.87 8.26
N LYS A 155 -4.49 -22.82 8.22
CA LYS A 155 -4.30 -21.65 9.11
C LYS A 155 -4.48 -21.99 10.58
N LYS A 156 -5.43 -22.88 10.92
CA LYS A 156 -5.62 -23.35 12.29
C LYS A 156 -4.40 -24.17 12.75
N PHE A 157 -3.91 -25.07 11.89
CA PHE A 157 -2.69 -25.83 12.11
C PHE A 157 -1.47 -24.91 12.32
N ALA A 158 -1.25 -23.94 11.44
CA ALA A 158 -0.17 -22.97 11.58
C ALA A 158 -0.24 -22.21 12.93
N ASN A 159 -1.43 -21.78 13.35
CA ASN A 159 -1.62 -21.13 14.64
C ASN A 159 -1.34 -22.08 15.82
N PHE A 160 -1.69 -23.35 15.71
CA PHE A 160 -1.34 -24.38 16.70
C PHE A 160 0.17 -24.52 16.83
N VAL A 161 0.90 -24.72 15.72
CA VAL A 161 2.38 -24.81 15.69
C VAL A 161 3.01 -23.55 16.29
N ALA A 162 2.51 -22.35 15.90
CA ALA A 162 3.01 -21.09 16.45
C ALA A 162 2.96 -21.04 17.97
N LYS A 163 1.84 -21.47 18.56
CA LYS A 163 1.65 -21.51 20.03
C LYS A 163 2.53 -22.55 20.69
N LYS A 164 2.64 -23.76 20.13
CA LYS A 164 3.41 -24.88 20.71
C LYS A 164 4.91 -24.60 20.75
N LEU A 165 5.45 -23.89 19.72
CA LEU A 165 6.87 -23.63 19.58
C LEU A 165 7.30 -22.26 20.14
N GLN A 166 6.38 -21.42 20.63
CA GLN A 166 6.65 -20.01 20.98
C GLN A 166 7.79 -19.82 21.99
N ASN A 167 7.86 -20.65 23.02
CA ASN A 167 8.81 -20.52 24.12
C ASN A 167 9.74 -21.73 24.21
N SER A 168 10.25 -22.21 23.06
CA SER A 168 11.13 -23.38 22.99
C SER A 168 12.35 -23.11 22.13
N THR A 169 13.35 -23.98 22.19
CA THR A 169 14.51 -24.04 21.29
C THR A 169 14.10 -24.15 19.82
N LEU A 170 12.89 -24.64 19.57
CA LEU A 170 12.31 -24.84 18.24
C LEU A 170 11.57 -23.60 17.69
N ALA A 171 11.68 -22.46 18.36
CA ALA A 171 10.99 -21.22 17.94
C ALA A 171 11.30 -20.79 16.50
N GLY A 172 12.44 -21.20 15.94
CA GLY A 172 12.82 -20.94 14.54
C GLY A 172 11.92 -21.63 13.50
N TYR A 173 11.18 -22.67 13.88
CA TYR A 173 10.24 -23.40 13.01
C TYR A 173 8.81 -22.83 13.05
N ARG A 174 8.59 -21.73 13.76
CA ARG A 174 7.26 -21.11 13.85
C ARG A 174 6.83 -20.53 12.50
N PRO A 175 5.52 -20.62 12.17
CA PRO A 175 4.99 -19.91 11.02
C PRO A 175 5.12 -18.40 11.17
N PRO A 176 5.17 -17.65 10.06
CA PRO A 176 5.14 -16.21 10.07
C PRO A 176 3.84 -15.69 10.67
N LYS A 177 3.92 -14.51 11.33
CA LYS A 177 2.74 -13.89 11.94
C LYS A 177 1.75 -13.51 10.85
N GLN A 178 0.52 -14.06 10.93
CA GLN A 178 -0.53 -13.72 9.98
C GLN A 178 -1.04 -12.29 10.21
N LYS A 179 -1.18 -11.53 9.12
CA LYS A 179 -1.77 -10.18 9.14
C LYS A 179 -3.26 -10.29 8.84
N GLU A 180 -4.11 -9.73 9.69
CA GLU A 180 -5.57 -9.72 9.46
C GLU A 180 -5.96 -8.91 8.23
N LYS A 181 -5.27 -7.77 8.02
CA LYS A 181 -5.45 -6.90 6.85
C LYS A 181 -4.48 -7.31 5.74
N ALA A 182 -4.92 -7.27 4.51
CA ALA A 182 -4.16 -7.68 3.32
C ALA A 182 -3.69 -9.16 3.36
N ARG A 183 -4.44 -10.02 4.05
CA ARG A 183 -4.09 -11.44 4.24
C ARG A 183 -3.85 -12.21 2.94
N TYR A 184 -4.52 -11.83 1.85
CA TYR A 184 -4.33 -12.47 0.55
C TYR A 184 -3.20 -11.87 -0.29
N MET A 185 -2.62 -10.75 0.12
CA MET A 185 -1.43 -10.17 -0.49
C MET A 185 -0.12 -10.67 0.16
N ASN A 186 -0.22 -11.36 1.30
CA ASN A 186 0.94 -11.83 2.08
C ASN A 186 0.81 -13.32 2.43
N ILE A 187 0.21 -14.12 1.55
CA ILE A 187 0.12 -15.57 1.74
C ILE A 187 1.46 -16.26 1.49
N GLU A 188 2.33 -15.64 0.71
CA GLU A 188 3.62 -16.16 0.26
C GLU A 188 4.46 -16.70 1.41
N ASP A 189 4.60 -15.91 2.49
CA ASP A 189 5.40 -16.32 3.65
C ASP A 189 4.81 -17.55 4.36
N LEU A 190 3.46 -17.65 4.42
CA LEU A 190 2.80 -18.78 5.06
C LEU A 190 2.89 -20.04 4.19
N VAL A 191 2.70 -19.92 2.88
CA VAL A 191 2.83 -21.02 1.93
C VAL A 191 4.27 -21.53 1.92
N ARG A 192 5.25 -20.64 1.84
CA ARG A 192 6.67 -20.98 1.91
C ARG A 192 7.03 -21.70 3.21
N TRP A 193 6.46 -21.25 4.34
CA TRP A 193 6.62 -21.95 5.62
C TRP A 193 6.01 -23.35 5.56
N GLY A 194 4.83 -23.52 4.97
CA GLY A 194 4.19 -24.83 4.78
C GLY A 194 5.08 -25.79 4.00
N ASP A 195 5.60 -25.33 2.86
CA ASP A 195 6.53 -26.10 2.02
C ASP A 195 7.80 -26.51 2.79
N GLN A 196 8.43 -25.57 3.51
CA GLN A 196 9.61 -25.84 4.33
C GLN A 196 9.34 -26.82 5.46
N ILE A 197 8.16 -26.77 6.09
CA ILE A 197 7.77 -27.68 7.17
C ILE A 197 7.44 -29.06 6.61
N SER A 198 6.84 -29.17 5.42
CA SER A 198 6.64 -30.45 4.73
C SER A 198 7.98 -31.15 4.48
N ILE A 199 8.94 -30.45 3.86
CA ILE A 199 10.28 -30.96 3.61
C ILE A 199 10.99 -31.35 4.93
N LYS A 200 10.84 -30.56 5.99
CA LYS A 200 11.44 -30.90 7.31
C LYS A 200 10.80 -32.13 7.90
N TYR A 201 9.48 -32.28 7.79
CA TYR A 201 8.75 -33.44 8.29
C TYR A 201 9.20 -34.73 7.58
N GLU A 202 9.27 -34.74 6.25
CA GLU A 202 9.78 -35.87 5.44
C GLU A 202 11.18 -36.28 5.89
N ARG A 203 12.11 -35.32 6.03
CA ARG A 203 13.47 -35.60 6.53
C ARG A 203 13.48 -36.22 7.93
N LEU A 204 12.58 -35.76 8.80
CA LEU A 204 12.46 -36.36 10.14
C LEU A 204 11.93 -37.79 10.08
N GLN A 205 11.02 -38.11 9.14
CA GLN A 205 10.54 -39.49 8.94
C GLN A 205 11.68 -40.45 8.50
N GLU A 206 12.61 -39.98 7.70
CA GLU A 206 13.77 -40.74 7.21
C GLU A 206 14.89 -40.87 8.25
N THR A 207 14.91 -40.00 9.29
CA THR A 207 15.97 -39.98 10.31
C THR A 207 15.83 -41.14 11.27
N LYS A 208 16.79 -42.04 11.28
CA LYS A 208 16.78 -43.27 12.14
C LYS A 208 17.01 -42.96 13.62
N VAL A 209 17.85 -42.01 13.96
CA VAL A 209 18.16 -41.60 15.33
C VAL A 209 17.85 -40.12 15.48
N LYS A 210 16.90 -39.78 16.32
CA LYS A 210 16.41 -38.42 16.55
C LYS A 210 16.78 -37.92 17.92
N THR A 211 17.11 -36.67 18.02
CA THR A 211 17.24 -35.92 19.28
C THR A 211 15.87 -35.67 19.92
N GLU A 212 15.83 -35.34 21.21
CA GLU A 212 14.58 -34.98 21.91
C GLU A 212 13.85 -33.84 21.24
N ASP A 213 14.58 -32.82 20.79
CA ASP A 213 14.04 -31.67 20.05
C ASP A 213 13.42 -32.09 18.70
N GLU A 214 14.06 -33.03 17.97
CA GLU A 214 13.52 -33.56 16.71
C GLU A 214 12.27 -34.39 16.91
N ILE A 215 12.21 -35.22 17.94
CA ILE A 215 11.01 -35.99 18.32
C ILE A 215 9.86 -35.04 18.66
N LYS A 216 10.15 -34.00 19.44
CA LYS A 216 9.18 -32.97 19.81
C LYS A 216 8.70 -32.20 18.60
N LEU A 217 9.61 -31.76 17.72
CA LEU A 217 9.26 -31.05 16.49
C LEU A 217 8.36 -31.88 15.61
N GLU A 218 8.76 -33.11 15.34
CA GLU A 218 8.00 -34.07 14.53
C GLU A 218 6.57 -34.25 15.04
N SER A 219 6.39 -34.45 16.34
CA SER A 219 5.06 -34.59 16.95
C SER A 219 4.19 -33.33 16.78
N VAL A 220 4.79 -32.14 16.80
CA VAL A 220 4.06 -30.85 16.66
C VAL A 220 3.67 -30.57 15.23
N ILE A 221 4.52 -30.97 14.24
CA ILE A 221 4.28 -30.68 12.83
C ILE A 221 3.67 -31.83 12.04
N ALA A 222 3.39 -33.01 12.68
CA ALA A 222 2.91 -34.21 12.00
C ALA A 222 1.67 -33.98 11.12
N ASP A 223 0.75 -33.13 11.55
CA ASP A 223 -0.46 -32.80 10.79
C ASP A 223 -0.19 -32.09 9.45
N ILE A 224 1.06 -31.66 9.16
CA ILE A 224 1.41 -31.09 7.87
C ILE A 224 1.17 -32.07 6.72
N ALA A 225 1.34 -33.38 6.97
CA ALA A 225 1.10 -34.42 5.99
C ALA A 225 -0.33 -34.42 5.42
N LYS A 226 -1.30 -33.90 6.16
CA LYS A 226 -2.68 -33.75 5.69
C LYS A 226 -2.83 -32.69 4.57
N PHE A 227 -1.88 -31.77 4.47
CA PHE A 227 -1.92 -30.63 3.56
C PHE A 227 -0.92 -30.74 2.40
N GLU A 228 -0.28 -31.91 2.20
CA GLU A 228 0.79 -32.08 1.21
C GLU A 228 0.36 -31.62 -0.19
N GLN A 229 -0.78 -32.10 -0.68
CA GLN A 229 -1.33 -31.73 -1.99
C GLN A 229 -1.67 -30.23 -2.05
N SER A 230 -2.33 -29.70 -1.04
CA SER A 230 -2.72 -28.29 -0.99
C SER A 230 -1.51 -27.37 -0.91
N VAL A 231 -0.47 -27.74 -0.15
CA VAL A 231 0.80 -26.99 -0.08
C VAL A 231 1.49 -26.98 -1.44
N GLU A 232 1.48 -28.09 -2.20
CA GLU A 232 2.00 -28.11 -3.58
C GLU A 232 1.24 -27.14 -4.48
N ILE A 233 -0.10 -27.16 -4.47
CA ILE A 233 -0.94 -26.24 -5.25
C ILE A 233 -0.61 -24.78 -4.91
N TRP A 234 -0.61 -24.44 -3.61
CA TRP A 234 -0.36 -23.05 -3.18
C TRP A 234 1.07 -22.60 -3.50
N THR A 235 2.05 -23.51 -3.41
CA THR A 235 3.46 -23.23 -3.75
C THR A 235 3.61 -22.92 -5.24
N GLU A 236 2.95 -23.68 -6.11
CA GLU A 236 2.95 -23.39 -7.55
C GLU A 236 2.24 -22.07 -7.86
N MET A 237 1.11 -21.76 -7.22
CA MET A 237 0.43 -20.48 -7.37
C MET A 237 1.32 -19.30 -6.95
N VAL A 238 2.03 -19.44 -5.81
CA VAL A 238 2.98 -18.42 -5.33
C VAL A 238 4.14 -18.26 -6.30
N MET A 239 4.66 -19.35 -6.88
CA MET A 239 5.69 -19.30 -7.90
C MET A 239 5.24 -18.52 -9.14
N VAL A 240 4.05 -18.80 -9.67
CA VAL A 240 3.46 -18.06 -10.81
C VAL A 240 3.35 -16.57 -10.49
N PHE A 241 2.79 -16.24 -9.34
CA PHE A 241 2.67 -14.86 -8.87
C PHE A 241 4.01 -14.15 -8.82
N GLN A 242 5.03 -14.77 -8.21
CA GLN A 242 6.38 -14.19 -8.10
C GLN A 242 7.05 -13.97 -9.46
N LEU A 243 6.88 -14.89 -10.40
CA LEU A 243 7.40 -14.71 -11.75
C LEU A 243 6.80 -13.49 -12.43
N ILE A 244 5.48 -13.36 -12.34
CA ILE A 244 4.75 -12.23 -12.92
C ILE A 244 5.15 -10.91 -12.24
N GLU A 245 5.18 -10.88 -10.90
CA GLU A 245 5.53 -9.67 -10.16
C GLU A 245 6.95 -9.20 -10.49
N ARG A 246 7.92 -10.11 -10.53
CA ARG A 246 9.30 -9.78 -10.90
C ARG A 246 9.41 -9.24 -12.32
N PHE A 247 8.77 -9.90 -13.27
CA PHE A 247 8.74 -9.45 -14.65
C PHE A 247 8.13 -8.05 -14.79
N MET A 248 6.99 -7.83 -14.19
CA MET A 248 6.26 -6.55 -14.27
C MET A 248 6.99 -5.43 -13.52
N ASN A 249 7.67 -5.71 -12.42
CA ASN A 249 8.48 -4.71 -11.70
C ASN A 249 9.69 -4.22 -12.53
N ILE A 250 10.23 -5.04 -13.43
CA ILE A 250 11.34 -4.69 -14.31
C ILE A 250 10.82 -4.01 -15.59
N HIS A 251 9.83 -4.61 -16.24
CA HIS A 251 9.40 -4.21 -17.58
C HIS A 251 8.27 -3.18 -17.56
N ASN A 252 7.48 -3.10 -16.45
CA ASN A 252 6.20 -2.41 -16.41
C ASN A 252 5.22 -2.95 -17.47
N LEU A 253 4.07 -2.33 -17.66
CA LEU A 253 3.10 -2.74 -18.67
C LEU A 253 3.50 -2.17 -20.04
N GLN A 254 3.62 -3.04 -21.04
CA GLN A 254 3.95 -2.71 -22.42
C GLN A 254 2.95 -3.38 -23.36
N ARG A 255 2.90 -2.96 -24.61
CA ARG A 255 1.99 -3.49 -25.63
C ARG A 255 2.14 -5.00 -25.89
N ASP A 256 3.30 -5.56 -25.58
CA ASP A 256 3.69 -6.95 -25.79
C ASP A 256 4.09 -7.67 -24.47
N SER A 257 3.57 -7.20 -23.33
CA SER A 257 3.91 -7.75 -22.01
C SER A 257 3.54 -9.22 -21.87
N TYR A 258 2.40 -9.65 -22.42
CA TYR A 258 1.97 -11.04 -22.38
C TYR A 258 2.94 -11.93 -23.18
N GLU A 259 3.25 -11.54 -24.41
CA GLU A 259 4.10 -12.29 -25.32
C GLU A 259 5.51 -12.43 -24.77
N LYS A 260 6.11 -11.33 -24.31
CA LYS A 260 7.44 -11.31 -23.67
C LYS A 260 7.50 -12.15 -22.39
N PHE A 261 6.47 -12.06 -21.56
CA PHE A 261 6.42 -12.86 -20.34
C PHE A 261 6.33 -14.35 -20.67
N TYR A 262 5.47 -14.72 -21.62
CA TYR A 262 5.27 -16.10 -22.01
C TYR A 262 6.55 -16.70 -22.61
N GLU A 263 7.18 -16.01 -23.55
CA GLU A 263 8.45 -16.42 -24.14
C GLU A 263 9.56 -16.67 -23.10
N LEU A 264 9.66 -15.76 -22.12
CA LEU A 264 10.68 -15.85 -21.07
C LEU A 264 10.41 -16.97 -20.05
N HIS A 265 9.17 -17.32 -19.82
CA HIS A 265 8.77 -18.20 -18.71
C HIS A 265 7.99 -19.46 -19.14
N GLU A 266 7.78 -19.70 -20.45
CA GLU A 266 7.06 -20.86 -20.96
C GLU A 266 7.52 -22.18 -20.33
N GLY A 267 8.82 -22.44 -20.33
CA GLY A 267 9.37 -23.67 -19.76
C GLY A 267 9.13 -23.87 -18.27
N LYS A 268 8.86 -22.78 -17.52
CA LYS A 268 8.47 -22.88 -16.10
C LYS A 268 6.97 -23.10 -15.96
N LEU A 269 6.18 -22.46 -16.82
CA LEU A 269 4.72 -22.64 -16.84
C LEU A 269 4.33 -24.05 -17.24
N GLN A 270 5.04 -24.65 -18.20
CA GLN A 270 4.83 -26.04 -18.63
C GLN A 270 5.17 -27.09 -17.56
N LYS A 271 6.00 -26.71 -16.56
CA LYS A 271 6.36 -27.58 -15.43
C LYS A 271 5.36 -27.54 -14.27
N LEU A 272 4.32 -26.69 -14.34
CA LEU A 272 3.25 -26.71 -13.35
C LEU A 272 2.54 -28.07 -13.41
N LYS A 273 2.39 -28.70 -12.24
CA LYS A 273 1.78 -30.01 -12.11
C LYS A 273 0.27 -29.93 -11.87
N THR A 274 -0.13 -28.93 -11.06
CA THR A 274 -1.50 -28.80 -10.56
C THR A 274 -2.38 -28.01 -11.53
N GLU A 275 -3.63 -28.46 -11.74
CA GLU A 275 -4.57 -27.80 -12.63
C GLU A 275 -5.02 -26.44 -12.07
N GLU A 276 -5.09 -26.31 -10.76
CA GLU A 276 -5.40 -25.07 -10.05
C GLU A 276 -4.36 -23.97 -10.35
N ALA A 277 -3.08 -24.30 -10.27
CA ALA A 277 -2.00 -23.35 -10.57
C ALA A 277 -1.95 -23.01 -12.07
N LYS A 278 -2.20 -23.96 -12.97
CA LYS A 278 -2.35 -23.71 -14.41
C LYS A 278 -3.52 -22.78 -14.68
N GLY A 279 -4.68 -23.05 -14.09
CA GLY A 279 -5.87 -22.20 -14.21
C GLY A 279 -5.66 -20.78 -13.65
N PHE A 280 -4.93 -20.67 -12.54
CA PHE A 280 -4.53 -19.39 -11.96
C PHE A 280 -3.61 -18.61 -12.90
N ALA A 281 -2.59 -19.25 -13.47
CA ALA A 281 -1.67 -18.65 -14.43
C ALA A 281 -2.42 -18.12 -15.66
N ILE A 282 -3.33 -18.92 -16.24
CA ILE A 282 -4.14 -18.54 -17.40
C ILE A 282 -4.98 -17.29 -17.10
N GLN A 283 -5.62 -17.23 -15.91
CA GLN A 283 -6.47 -16.08 -15.55
C GLN A 283 -5.65 -14.78 -15.42
N ILE A 284 -4.45 -14.84 -14.84
CA ILE A 284 -3.60 -13.64 -14.70
C ILE A 284 -3.03 -13.24 -16.06
N LEU A 285 -2.56 -14.18 -16.85
CA LEU A 285 -2.01 -13.91 -18.18
C LEU A 285 -3.07 -13.34 -19.14
N SER A 286 -4.30 -13.85 -19.10
CA SER A 286 -5.41 -13.25 -19.84
C SER A 286 -5.68 -11.82 -19.42
N PHE A 287 -5.60 -11.53 -18.11
CA PHE A 287 -5.75 -10.16 -17.59
C PHE A 287 -4.60 -9.25 -18.08
N ILE A 288 -3.35 -9.72 -18.08
CA ILE A 288 -2.21 -8.95 -18.60
C ILE A 288 -2.43 -8.64 -20.08
N LYS A 289 -2.90 -9.62 -20.85
CA LYS A 289 -3.20 -9.48 -22.27
C LYS A 289 -4.29 -8.43 -22.52
N GLU A 290 -5.33 -8.37 -21.69
CA GLU A 290 -6.35 -7.31 -21.77
C GLU A 290 -5.75 -5.94 -21.42
N GLN A 291 -4.93 -5.88 -20.37
CA GLN A 291 -4.37 -4.61 -19.91
C GLN A 291 -3.32 -4.04 -20.87
N GLN A 292 -2.54 -4.86 -21.56
CA GLN A 292 -1.54 -4.39 -22.51
C GLN A 292 -2.12 -3.62 -23.70
N GLU A 293 -3.41 -3.84 -24.03
CA GLU A 293 -4.10 -3.18 -25.14
C GLU A 293 -4.19 -1.65 -24.97
N VAL A 294 -4.07 -1.13 -23.75
CA VAL A 294 -4.10 0.32 -23.49
C VAL A 294 -2.77 1.01 -23.76
N CYS A 295 -1.69 0.25 -23.92
CA CYS A 295 -0.36 0.79 -24.19
C CYS A 295 -0.18 1.12 -25.68
N ASN A 296 0.49 2.22 -25.97
CA ASN A 296 0.98 2.52 -27.31
C ASN A 296 2.22 1.66 -27.62
N GLN A 297 2.63 1.64 -28.89
CA GLN A 297 3.90 0.99 -29.28
C GLN A 297 5.09 1.67 -28.57
N ASN A 298 5.99 0.84 -28.03
CA ASN A 298 7.17 1.27 -27.29
C ASN A 298 6.91 2.07 -26.00
N GLU A 299 5.66 2.10 -25.55
CA GLU A 299 5.26 2.76 -24.31
C GLU A 299 5.39 1.81 -23.12
N ARG A 300 5.72 2.38 -21.96
CA ARG A 300 5.75 1.68 -20.69
C ARG A 300 4.82 2.39 -19.73
N LEU A 301 3.80 1.70 -19.22
CA LEU A 301 2.89 2.22 -18.22
C LEU A 301 3.07 1.49 -16.89
N LEU A 302 2.91 2.20 -15.80
CA LEU A 302 2.94 1.59 -14.47
C LEU A 302 1.79 0.60 -14.31
N HIS A 303 2.07 -0.55 -13.69
CA HIS A 303 1.12 -1.67 -13.55
C HIS A 303 0.56 -1.84 -12.12
N SER A 304 1.06 -1.07 -11.15
CA SER A 304 0.69 -1.25 -9.74
C SER A 304 0.66 0.07 -8.96
N SER A 305 -0.25 0.14 -8.00
CA SER A 305 -0.36 1.23 -7.02
C SER A 305 0.42 0.97 -5.72
N GLN A 306 1.27 -0.05 -5.66
CA GLN A 306 1.99 -0.49 -4.46
C GLN A 306 2.74 0.63 -3.73
N ILE A 307 3.20 1.65 -4.44
CA ILE A 307 3.89 2.81 -3.84
C ILE A 307 2.97 3.58 -2.89
N ILE A 308 1.68 3.75 -3.22
CA ILE A 308 0.68 4.38 -2.36
C ILE A 308 0.40 3.50 -1.13
N GLU A 309 0.21 2.20 -1.32
CA GLU A 309 -0.03 1.27 -0.22
C GLU A 309 1.13 1.28 0.79
N SER A 310 2.37 1.28 0.29
CA SER A 310 3.57 1.39 1.11
C SER A 310 3.60 2.70 1.91
N LEU A 311 3.25 3.83 1.28
CA LEU A 311 3.16 5.13 1.92
C LEU A 311 2.12 5.15 3.03
N PHE A 312 0.92 4.60 2.78
CA PHE A 312 -0.12 4.46 3.80
C PHE A 312 0.28 3.53 4.94
N GLY A 313 1.03 2.47 4.65
CA GLY A 313 1.58 1.58 5.67
C GLY A 313 2.52 2.33 6.64
N LYS A 314 3.42 3.17 6.11
CA LYS A 314 4.30 4.02 6.93
C LYS A 314 3.55 5.06 7.76
N LEU A 315 2.52 5.67 7.19
CA LEU A 315 1.69 6.62 7.94
C LEU A 315 0.98 5.98 9.12
N LYS A 316 0.40 4.78 8.92
CA LYS A 316 -0.20 4.01 10.01
C LYS A 316 0.79 3.68 11.10
N PHE A 317 2.01 3.32 10.72
CA PHE A 317 3.08 3.08 11.67
C PHE A 317 3.37 4.36 12.48
N LEU A 318 3.59 5.50 11.81
CA LEU A 318 3.82 6.78 12.47
C LEU A 318 2.65 7.21 13.36
N GLU A 319 1.40 6.94 12.95
CA GLU A 319 0.21 7.23 13.76
C GLU A 319 0.20 6.42 15.06
N LYS A 320 0.55 5.13 15.00
CA LYS A 320 0.59 4.24 16.18
C LYS A 320 1.69 4.61 17.16
N GLU A 321 2.86 5.01 16.65
CA GLU A 321 4.03 5.39 17.49
C GLU A 321 3.86 6.75 18.16
N GLN A 322 2.89 7.55 17.76
CA GLN A 322 2.68 8.89 18.33
C GLN A 322 1.50 8.90 19.30
N SER A 323 1.76 9.19 20.57
CA SER A 323 0.72 9.36 21.61
C SER A 323 -0.23 10.54 21.34
N LYS A 324 0.15 11.50 20.49
CA LYS A 324 -0.62 12.71 20.11
C LYS A 324 -0.37 13.07 18.65
N SER A 325 -0.83 12.25 17.71
CA SER A 325 -0.77 12.60 16.29
C SER A 325 -1.90 13.58 15.93
N ASN A 326 -1.52 14.69 15.28
CA ASN A 326 -2.50 15.57 14.65
C ASN A 326 -2.64 15.15 13.18
N PHE A 327 -3.87 15.01 12.71
CA PHE A 327 -4.19 14.68 11.30
C PHE A 327 -3.40 15.56 10.31
N THR A 328 -3.37 16.88 10.57
CA THR A 328 -2.59 17.84 9.76
C THR A 328 -1.11 17.48 9.66
N SER A 329 -0.49 17.09 10.78
CA SER A 329 0.92 16.74 10.80
C SER A 329 1.19 15.47 10.01
N LEU A 330 0.29 14.48 10.08
CA LEU A 330 0.40 13.25 9.30
C LEU A 330 0.25 13.48 7.81
N VAL A 331 -0.75 14.29 7.40
CA VAL A 331 -0.96 14.66 5.99
C VAL A 331 0.27 15.37 5.42
N LEU A 332 0.81 16.35 6.14
CA LEU A 332 2.02 17.07 5.69
C LEU A 332 3.28 16.19 5.76
N SER A 333 3.33 15.20 6.66
CA SER A 333 4.42 14.22 6.69
C SER A 333 4.46 13.37 5.40
N MET A 334 3.31 13.06 4.81
CA MET A 334 3.27 12.38 3.49
C MET A 334 4.01 13.20 2.45
N GLY A 335 3.73 14.51 2.37
CA GLY A 335 4.41 15.41 1.46
C GLY A 335 5.93 15.49 1.68
N ALA A 336 6.37 15.32 2.93
CA ALA A 336 7.79 15.29 3.24
C ALA A 336 8.46 13.94 2.90
N MET A 337 7.71 12.84 2.91
CA MET A 337 8.23 11.49 2.61
C MET A 337 8.31 11.20 1.12
N VAL A 338 7.45 11.83 0.32
CA VAL A 338 7.38 11.67 -1.12
C VAL A 338 8.18 12.77 -1.79
N SER A 339 8.83 12.47 -2.86
CA SER A 339 9.68 13.32 -3.68
C SER A 339 11.18 13.31 -3.34
N LYS A 340 11.95 13.72 -4.29
CA LYS A 340 13.41 13.82 -4.21
C LYS A 340 13.82 15.01 -3.32
N SER A 341 14.27 14.73 -2.11
CA SER A 341 14.71 15.76 -1.16
C SER A 341 16.16 16.16 -1.40
N THR A 342 16.41 17.01 -2.40
CA THR A 342 17.74 17.61 -2.63
C THR A 342 17.97 18.80 -1.69
N PRO A 343 19.24 19.20 -1.42
CA PRO A 343 19.54 20.40 -0.64
C PRO A 343 18.82 21.64 -1.15
N ASP A 344 18.70 21.81 -2.47
CA ASP A 344 18.03 22.96 -3.09
C ASP A 344 16.52 22.96 -2.84
N ILE A 345 15.87 21.78 -2.92
CA ILE A 345 14.44 21.63 -2.61
C ILE A 345 14.20 21.93 -1.13
N LEU A 346 15.05 21.41 -0.25
CA LEU A 346 14.98 21.70 1.18
C LEU A 346 15.13 23.20 1.45
N LYS A 347 16.13 23.85 0.86
CA LYS A 347 16.36 25.28 1.00
C LYS A 347 15.15 26.07 0.53
N LYS A 348 14.64 25.81 -0.69
CA LYS A 348 13.43 26.46 -1.23
C LYS A 348 12.22 26.28 -0.33
N ALA A 349 11.99 25.05 0.18
CA ALA A 349 10.87 24.77 1.09
C ALA A 349 10.96 25.57 2.39
N LEU A 350 12.16 25.63 3.00
CA LEU A 350 12.37 26.33 4.27
C LEU A 350 12.26 27.86 4.14
N GLU A 351 12.72 28.43 3.01
CA GLU A 351 12.70 29.87 2.73
C GLU A 351 11.33 30.36 2.25
N SER A 352 10.66 29.63 1.36
CA SER A 352 9.39 30.06 0.74
C SER A 352 8.14 29.78 1.58
N VAL A 353 8.21 28.82 2.53
CA VAL A 353 7.07 28.42 3.33
C VAL A 353 7.17 29.00 4.74
N ASN A 354 6.17 29.76 5.14
CA ASN A 354 6.00 30.24 6.52
C ASN A 354 4.84 29.49 7.21
N VAL A 355 4.83 29.53 8.55
CA VAL A 355 3.82 28.86 9.38
C VAL A 355 2.39 29.38 9.11
N LYS A 356 2.24 30.64 8.69
CA LYS A 356 0.94 31.24 8.37
C LYS A 356 0.31 30.57 7.15
N LYS A 357 1.11 30.31 6.09
CA LYS A 357 0.66 29.58 4.90
C LYS A 357 0.19 28.16 5.25
N ILE A 358 0.94 27.45 6.10
CA ILE A 358 0.55 26.11 6.55
C ILE A 358 -0.78 26.14 7.32
N LYS A 359 -0.95 27.09 8.24
CA LYS A 359 -2.19 27.25 9.00
C LYS A 359 -3.38 27.59 8.12
N GLN A 360 -3.20 28.48 7.15
CA GLN A 360 -4.24 28.85 6.18
C GLN A 360 -4.64 27.65 5.33
N TRP A 361 -3.70 26.95 4.72
CA TRP A 361 -3.96 25.73 3.94
C TRP A 361 -4.68 24.65 4.77
N THR A 362 -4.25 24.46 6.02
CA THR A 362 -4.91 23.53 6.94
C THR A 362 -6.36 23.88 7.15
N LYS A 363 -6.66 25.17 7.38
CA LYS A 363 -8.03 25.66 7.57
C LYS A 363 -8.88 25.45 6.31
N GLU A 364 -8.33 25.70 5.14
CA GLU A 364 -9.04 25.62 3.86
C GLU A 364 -9.25 24.17 3.39
N LYS A 365 -8.24 23.30 3.52
CA LYS A 365 -8.25 21.95 2.95
C LYS A 365 -8.66 20.87 3.94
N ILE A 366 -8.28 20.99 5.21
CA ILE A 366 -8.56 20.00 6.25
C ILE A 366 -9.76 20.43 7.09
N GLY A 367 -9.96 21.74 7.29
CA GLY A 367 -11.03 22.28 8.12
C GLY A 367 -10.77 22.04 9.61
N ILE A 368 -11.87 21.97 10.38
CA ILE A 368 -11.83 21.71 11.82
C ILE A 368 -11.79 20.20 12.06
N THR A 369 -10.65 19.69 12.52
CA THR A 369 -10.52 18.26 12.84
C THR A 369 -11.41 17.84 14.00
N ILE A 370 -11.82 16.56 14.04
CA ILE A 370 -12.62 16.00 15.16
C ILE A 370 -11.92 16.23 16.51
N GLN A 371 -10.60 16.17 16.55
CA GLN A 371 -9.85 16.47 17.78
C GLN A 371 -9.98 17.95 18.20
N ALA A 372 -10.00 18.88 17.24
CA ALA A 372 -10.23 20.29 17.53
C ALA A 372 -11.66 20.53 18.03
N GLN A 373 -12.66 19.89 17.41
CA GLN A 373 -14.06 19.92 17.86
C GLN A 373 -14.22 19.36 19.28
N LYS A 374 -13.58 18.21 19.57
CA LYS A 374 -13.60 17.64 20.93
C LYS A 374 -12.94 18.58 21.95
N LYS A 375 -11.84 19.24 21.61
CA LYS A 375 -11.20 20.23 22.50
C LYS A 375 -12.09 21.44 22.75
N GLU A 376 -12.82 21.92 21.75
CA GLU A 376 -13.77 23.02 21.93
C GLU A 376 -14.95 22.60 22.81
N LEU A 377 -15.54 21.43 22.58
CA LEU A 377 -16.59 20.88 23.44
C LEU A 377 -16.13 20.72 24.91
N HIS A 378 -14.90 20.25 25.12
CA HIS A 378 -14.34 20.16 26.47
C HIS A 378 -14.07 21.52 27.11
N LYS A 379 -13.71 22.54 26.32
CA LYS A 379 -13.58 23.91 26.83
C LYS A 379 -14.94 24.47 27.22
N LEU A 380 -15.99 24.30 26.39
CA LEU A 380 -17.36 24.74 26.68
C LEU A 380 -17.88 24.07 27.94
N LYS A 381 -17.75 22.77 28.08
CA LYS A 381 -18.15 22.04 29.32
C LYS A 381 -17.42 22.53 30.57
N ARG A 382 -16.13 22.89 30.48
CA ARG A 382 -15.38 23.46 31.59
C ARG A 382 -15.85 24.88 31.96
N VAL A 383 -16.30 25.63 30.98
CA VAL A 383 -16.87 26.95 31.19
C VAL A 383 -18.25 26.82 31.90
N GLU A 384 -19.12 25.95 31.40
CA GLU A 384 -20.41 25.64 32.01
C GLU A 384 -20.23 25.17 33.47
N GLN A 385 -19.35 24.20 33.72
CA GLN A 385 -19.09 23.74 35.10
C GLN A 385 -18.57 24.85 36.04
N LYS A 386 -17.79 25.82 35.50
CA LYS A 386 -17.34 26.97 36.29
C LYS A 386 -18.48 27.95 36.57
N TRP A 387 -19.44 28.10 35.66
CA TRP A 387 -20.61 28.95 35.85
C TRP A 387 -21.54 28.35 36.93
N ASP A 388 -21.85 27.07 36.84
CA ASP A 388 -22.65 26.33 37.83
C ASP A 388 -22.05 26.44 39.24
N SER A 389 -20.73 26.22 39.37
CA SER A 389 -20.05 26.35 40.68
C SER A 389 -19.96 27.78 41.21
N THR A 390 -20.10 28.80 40.34
CA THR A 390 -20.12 30.23 40.78
C THR A 390 -21.51 30.69 41.12
N GLU A 391 -22.58 30.13 40.53
CA GLU A 391 -23.95 30.37 40.93
C GLU A 391 -24.28 29.72 42.28
N GLU A 392 -23.83 28.48 42.54
CA GLU A 392 -24.00 27.82 43.83
C GLU A 392 -23.31 28.61 44.99
N LEU A 393 -22.19 29.27 44.72
CA LEU A 393 -21.50 30.14 45.70
C LEU A 393 -22.15 31.52 45.87
N ARG A 394 -23.08 31.92 45.00
CA ARG A 394 -23.83 33.19 45.12
C ARG A 394 -25.20 33.01 45.81
N VAL A 395 -25.65 31.77 45.93
CA VAL A 395 -26.96 31.43 46.54
C VAL A 395 -26.78 30.87 47.95
N ALA A 396 -25.54 30.60 48.40
CA ALA A 396 -25.17 30.27 49.79
C ALA A 396 -24.64 31.53 50.51
#